data_e8f369d23ede82167c7f55a034845a13
#
_entry.id   e8f369d23ede82167c7f55a034845a13
#
_cell.length_a   1.000
_cell.length_b   1.000
_cell.length_c   1.000
_cell.angle_alpha   90.00
_cell.angle_beta   90.00
_cell.angle_gamma   90.00
#
_symmetry.space_group_name_H-M   'P 1'
#
loop_
_entity.id
_entity.type
_entity.pdbx_description
1 polymer ?
#
loop_
_entity_poly.entity_id
_entity_poly.type
_entity_poly.pdbx_seq_one_letter_code
_entity_poly.pdbx_strand_id
1 'polypeptide(L)'
;MRSGPTITEHLPAEELKRLLLDIAAGERDALAELYRHTQTAVYGLALSYLKNFHDAQDLTQDVYVHVWNHAGQYRPVGSAMGWLLAVCRNLCLMRLRQQERQTSLDSEEWDALPAIPCGLTHDERMLLQQALGSLGEEERRIVLLHTSGLKHREIALLLKLPLSTVLSKYHRSLKKMRSSLEGDDAV
;
A
#
# COMPACT_ATOMS: atom_id res chain seq x y z
N MET A 1 23.99 12.25 20.23
CA MET A 1 23.78 11.50 18.98
C MET A 1 22.29 11.16 18.94
N ARG A 2 21.52 11.84 18.12
CA ARG A 2 20.08 11.56 17.94
C ARG A 2 19.96 10.71 16.68
N SER A 3 19.62 9.44 16.89
CA SER A 3 19.23 8.56 15.79
C SER A 3 17.97 9.15 15.15
N GLY A 4 18.09 9.58 13.90
CA GLY A 4 16.94 10.03 13.11
C GLY A 4 15.92 8.89 12.95
N PRO A 5 14.67 9.21 12.57
CA PRO A 5 13.64 8.20 12.37
C PRO A 5 14.12 7.23 11.30
N THR A 6 14.13 5.96 11.64
CA THR A 6 14.43 4.87 10.72
C THR A 6 13.33 4.86 9.67
N ILE A 7 13.64 5.42 8.49
CA ILE A 7 12.84 5.20 7.28
C ILE A 7 12.68 3.69 7.19
N THR A 8 11.46 3.22 7.09
CA THR A 8 11.07 1.80 7.03
C THR A 8 12.08 1.05 6.17
N GLU A 9 12.99 0.29 6.79
CA GLU A 9 13.93 -0.56 6.06
C GLU A 9 13.09 -1.57 5.29
N HIS A 10 13.01 -1.35 3.99
CA HIS A 10 12.40 -2.35 3.11
C HIS A 10 13.23 -3.62 3.22
N LEU A 11 12.60 -4.69 3.67
CA LEU A 11 13.23 -6.01 3.63
C LEU A 11 13.72 -6.30 2.21
N PRO A 12 14.94 -6.84 2.06
CA PRO A 12 15.43 -7.31 0.78
C PRO A 12 14.41 -8.25 0.12
N ALA A 13 14.28 -8.17 -1.19
CA ALA A 13 13.31 -8.99 -1.94
C ALA A 13 13.46 -10.49 -1.68
N GLU A 14 14.70 -10.95 -1.49
CA GLU A 14 15.00 -12.35 -1.18
C GLU A 14 14.53 -12.75 0.23
N GLU A 15 14.60 -11.84 1.19
CA GLU A 15 14.10 -12.05 2.55
C GLU A 15 12.56 -12.21 2.54
N LEU A 16 11.85 -11.34 1.83
CA LEU A 16 10.40 -11.48 1.67
C LEU A 16 10.00 -12.80 1.01
N LYS A 17 10.78 -13.27 0.02
CA LYS A 17 10.56 -14.58 -0.59
C LYS A 17 10.75 -15.70 0.41
N ARG A 18 11.82 -15.64 1.22
CA ARG A 18 12.08 -16.61 2.27
C ARG A 18 10.92 -16.68 3.26
N LEU A 19 10.48 -15.54 3.77
CA LEU A 19 9.34 -15.48 4.70
C LEU A 19 8.08 -16.15 4.14
N LEU A 20 7.74 -15.90 2.86
CA LEU A 20 6.58 -16.54 2.24
C LEU A 20 6.73 -18.06 2.11
N LEU A 21 7.94 -18.57 1.86
CA LEU A 21 8.23 -20.01 1.81
C LEU A 21 8.18 -20.63 3.21
N ASP A 22 8.70 -19.95 4.24
CA ASP A 22 8.66 -20.37 5.62
C ASP A 22 7.20 -20.41 6.14
N ILE A 23 6.37 -19.42 5.76
CA ILE A 23 4.91 -19.43 6.05
C ILE A 23 4.25 -20.63 5.37
N ALA A 24 4.63 -20.96 4.12
CA ALA A 24 4.11 -22.14 3.42
C ALA A 24 4.53 -23.46 4.09
N ALA A 25 5.64 -23.47 4.84
CA ALA A 25 6.09 -24.58 5.68
C ALA A 25 5.39 -24.62 7.05
N GLY A 26 4.58 -23.61 7.40
CA GLY A 26 3.82 -23.54 8.65
C GLY A 26 4.50 -22.75 9.77
N GLU A 27 5.57 -21.97 9.47
CA GLU A 27 6.31 -21.17 10.45
C GLU A 27 5.53 -19.89 10.81
N ARG A 28 5.00 -19.85 12.04
CA ARG A 28 4.20 -18.72 12.54
C ARG A 28 5.01 -17.44 12.71
N ASP A 29 6.27 -17.57 13.13
CA ASP A 29 7.14 -16.42 13.36
C ASP A 29 7.44 -15.69 12.06
N ALA A 30 7.54 -16.41 10.93
CA ALA A 30 7.69 -15.83 9.61
C ALA A 30 6.48 -14.95 9.21
N LEU A 31 5.26 -15.34 9.60
CA LEU A 31 4.06 -14.52 9.36
C LEU A 31 4.10 -13.22 10.18
N ALA A 32 4.50 -13.31 11.44
CA ALA A 32 4.62 -12.12 12.30
C ALA A 32 5.68 -11.16 11.77
N GLU A 33 6.77 -11.69 11.23
CA GLU A 33 7.84 -10.90 10.62
C GLU A 33 7.38 -10.26 9.31
N LEU A 34 6.73 -11.01 8.43
CA LEU A 34 6.12 -10.48 7.22
C LEU A 34 5.16 -9.33 7.55
N TYR A 35 4.28 -9.52 8.54
CA TYR A 35 3.35 -8.50 9.01
C TYR A 35 4.06 -7.22 9.42
N ARG A 36 5.07 -7.31 10.31
CA ARG A 36 5.80 -6.13 10.81
C ARG A 36 6.40 -5.28 9.70
N HIS A 37 6.91 -5.91 8.66
CA HIS A 37 7.61 -5.21 7.58
C HIS A 37 6.70 -4.73 6.44
N THR A 38 5.49 -5.28 6.29
CA THR A 38 4.66 -5.01 5.11
C THR A 38 3.29 -4.42 5.43
N GLN A 39 2.88 -4.38 6.71
CA GLN A 39 1.55 -3.90 7.11
C GLN A 39 1.24 -2.47 6.63
N THR A 40 2.22 -1.57 6.67
CA THR A 40 2.04 -0.17 6.24
C THR A 40 1.72 -0.09 4.74
N ALA A 41 2.42 -0.88 3.92
CA ALA A 41 2.18 -0.93 2.49
C ALA A 41 0.83 -1.57 2.15
N VAL A 42 0.48 -2.68 2.81
CA VAL A 42 -0.80 -3.37 2.65
C VAL A 42 -1.96 -2.46 3.07
N TYR A 43 -1.86 -1.85 4.25
CA TYR A 43 -2.87 -0.92 4.76
C TYR A 43 -3.04 0.31 3.85
N GLY A 44 -1.94 0.93 3.41
CA GLY A 44 -1.98 2.07 2.51
C GLY A 44 -2.67 1.75 1.18
N LEU A 45 -2.41 0.55 0.63
CA LEU A 45 -3.08 0.10 -0.58
C LEU A 45 -4.57 -0.17 -0.31
N ALA A 46 -4.91 -0.88 0.76
CA ALA A 46 -6.30 -1.15 1.15
C ALA A 46 -7.09 0.14 1.31
N LEU A 47 -6.55 1.11 2.04
CA LEU A 47 -7.17 2.42 2.24
C LEU A 47 -7.37 3.18 0.93
N SER A 48 -6.44 3.10 -0.02
CA SER A 48 -6.57 3.74 -1.33
C SER A 48 -7.72 3.19 -2.17
N TYR A 49 -8.18 1.97 -1.88
CA TYR A 49 -9.31 1.34 -2.54
C TYR A 49 -10.62 1.55 -1.77
N LEU A 50 -10.62 1.30 -0.46
CA LEU A 50 -11.83 1.22 0.36
C LEU A 50 -12.28 2.60 0.88
N LYS A 51 -11.36 3.56 0.99
CA LYS A 51 -11.61 4.94 1.47
C LYS A 51 -12.23 5.00 2.88
N ASN A 52 -12.22 3.90 3.59
CA ASN A 52 -12.71 3.77 4.95
C ASN A 52 -11.62 3.11 5.80
N PHE A 53 -11.37 3.67 6.97
CA PHE A 53 -10.28 3.26 7.86
C PHE A 53 -10.50 1.90 8.51
N HIS A 54 -11.70 1.70 9.00
CA HIS A 54 -12.07 0.45 9.67
C HIS A 54 -12.03 -0.69 8.64
N ASP A 55 -12.64 -0.50 7.48
CA ASP A 55 -12.61 -1.47 6.39
C ASP A 55 -11.18 -1.76 5.91
N ALA A 56 -10.32 -0.74 5.82
CA ALA A 56 -8.92 -0.93 5.44
C ALA A 56 -8.11 -1.68 6.50
N GLN A 57 -8.39 -1.43 7.79
CA GLN A 57 -7.76 -2.14 8.89
C GLN A 57 -8.18 -3.61 8.92
N ASP A 58 -9.47 -3.88 8.81
CA ASP A 58 -10.02 -5.24 8.79
C ASP A 58 -9.48 -6.00 7.58
N LEU A 59 -9.51 -5.40 6.39
CA LEU A 59 -8.98 -6.01 5.19
C LEU A 59 -7.47 -6.28 5.29
N THR A 60 -6.72 -5.42 5.96
CA THR A 60 -5.30 -5.67 6.22
C THR A 60 -5.10 -6.96 7.00
N GLN A 61 -5.90 -7.21 8.03
CA GLN A 61 -5.86 -8.48 8.77
C GLN A 61 -6.26 -9.66 7.88
N ASP A 62 -7.32 -9.51 7.10
CA ASP A 62 -7.80 -10.53 6.15
C ASP A 62 -6.72 -10.93 5.14
N VAL A 63 -5.88 -9.97 4.69
CA VAL A 63 -4.74 -10.24 3.79
C VAL A 63 -3.78 -11.25 4.43
N TYR A 64 -3.39 -11.06 5.70
CA TYR A 64 -2.43 -11.97 6.35
C TYR A 64 -3.05 -13.32 6.71
N VAL A 65 -4.33 -13.36 7.04
CA VAL A 65 -5.08 -14.63 7.17
C VAL A 65 -5.12 -15.36 5.83
N HIS A 66 -5.36 -14.63 4.74
CA HIS A 66 -5.34 -15.21 3.39
C HIS A 66 -3.94 -15.71 3.03
N VAL A 67 -2.89 -14.94 3.32
CA VAL A 67 -1.49 -15.36 3.10
C VAL A 67 -1.20 -16.63 3.85
N TRP A 68 -1.53 -16.72 5.14
CA TRP A 68 -1.36 -17.93 5.94
C TRP A 68 -1.99 -19.17 5.30
N ASN A 69 -3.23 -19.05 4.87
CA ASN A 69 -3.99 -20.16 4.32
C ASN A 69 -3.56 -20.56 2.89
N HIS A 70 -2.91 -19.65 2.15
CA HIS A 70 -2.63 -19.83 0.72
C HIS A 70 -1.14 -19.68 0.36
N ALA A 71 -0.24 -19.54 1.34
CA ALA A 71 1.20 -19.40 1.08
C ALA A 71 1.77 -20.56 0.24
N GLY A 72 1.22 -21.78 0.37
CA GLY A 72 1.59 -22.91 -0.47
C GLY A 72 1.32 -22.72 -1.98
N GLN A 73 0.51 -21.74 -2.36
CA GLN A 73 0.28 -21.38 -3.77
C GLN A 73 1.30 -20.35 -4.28
N TYR A 74 2.08 -19.74 -3.39
CA TYR A 74 3.12 -18.80 -3.79
C TYR A 74 4.16 -19.52 -4.65
N ARG A 75 4.52 -18.91 -5.75
CA ARG A 75 5.63 -19.34 -6.61
C ARG A 75 6.69 -18.24 -6.57
N PRO A 76 7.95 -18.56 -6.25
CA PRO A 76 9.03 -17.58 -6.11
C PRO A 76 9.48 -17.01 -7.47
N VAL A 77 8.51 -16.70 -8.32
CA VAL A 77 8.71 -16.07 -9.64
C VAL A 77 8.24 -14.63 -9.56
N GLY A 78 9.16 -13.69 -9.75
CA GLY A 78 8.86 -12.27 -9.66
C GLY A 78 8.98 -11.69 -8.24
N SER A 79 8.28 -10.61 -7.96
CA SER A 79 8.34 -9.87 -6.70
C SER A 79 7.44 -10.47 -5.64
N ALA A 80 8.01 -10.83 -4.49
CA ALA A 80 7.26 -11.27 -3.31
C ALA A 80 6.29 -10.18 -2.82
N MET A 81 6.75 -8.93 -2.76
CA MET A 81 5.90 -7.79 -2.44
C MET A 81 4.79 -7.61 -3.47
N GLY A 82 5.10 -7.79 -4.76
CA GLY A 82 4.10 -7.74 -5.84
C GLY A 82 3.01 -8.79 -5.67
N TRP A 83 3.35 -10.01 -5.25
CA TRP A 83 2.37 -11.07 -4.95
C TRP A 83 1.49 -10.69 -3.75
N LEU A 84 2.08 -10.22 -2.65
CA LEU A 84 1.36 -9.79 -1.45
C LEU A 84 0.37 -8.66 -1.77
N LEU A 85 0.81 -7.64 -2.50
CA LEU A 85 -0.04 -6.52 -2.87
C LEU A 85 -1.09 -6.89 -3.92
N ALA A 86 -0.85 -7.93 -4.73
CA ALA A 86 -1.88 -8.50 -5.61
C ALA A 86 -2.99 -9.19 -4.79
N VAL A 87 -2.64 -9.93 -3.74
CA VAL A 87 -3.61 -10.50 -2.79
C VAL A 87 -4.44 -9.38 -2.18
N CYS A 88 -3.81 -8.35 -1.61
CA CYS A 88 -4.49 -7.19 -1.04
C CYS A 88 -5.46 -6.55 -2.04
N ARG A 89 -4.99 -6.23 -3.26
CA ARG A 89 -5.83 -5.64 -4.30
C ARG A 89 -7.05 -6.50 -4.64
N ASN A 90 -6.85 -7.81 -4.77
CA ASN A 90 -7.95 -8.71 -5.11
C ASN A 90 -9.01 -8.73 -4.00
N LEU A 91 -8.62 -8.78 -2.73
CA LEU A 91 -9.53 -8.72 -1.59
C LEU A 91 -10.26 -7.36 -1.54
N CYS A 92 -9.57 -6.23 -1.81
CA CYS A 92 -10.21 -4.91 -1.94
C CYS A 92 -11.32 -4.93 -3.00
N LEU A 93 -11.02 -5.44 -4.19
CA LEU A 93 -12.00 -5.49 -5.28
C LEU A 93 -13.18 -6.41 -4.98
N MET A 94 -12.95 -7.50 -4.25
CA MET A 94 -14.03 -8.37 -3.77
C MET A 94 -14.92 -7.63 -2.76
N ARG A 95 -14.33 -6.93 -1.80
CA ARG A 95 -15.05 -6.15 -0.79
C ARG A 95 -15.91 -5.06 -1.44
N LEU A 96 -15.34 -4.28 -2.38
CA LEU A 96 -16.07 -3.24 -3.11
C LEU A 96 -17.26 -3.81 -3.88
N ARG A 97 -17.09 -4.92 -4.61
CA ARG A 97 -18.21 -5.58 -5.32
C ARG A 97 -19.29 -6.08 -4.37
N GLN A 98 -18.92 -6.50 -3.17
CA GLN A 98 -19.87 -6.92 -2.16
C GLN A 98 -20.64 -5.73 -1.59
N GLN A 99 -19.96 -4.62 -1.32
CA GLN A 99 -20.56 -3.36 -0.88
C GLN A 99 -21.52 -2.81 -1.94
N GLU A 100 -21.13 -2.76 -3.22
CA GLU A 100 -22.02 -2.32 -4.32
C GLU A 100 -23.33 -3.13 -4.39
N ARG A 101 -23.29 -4.41 -4.03
CA ARG A 101 -24.49 -5.25 -3.97
C ARG A 101 -25.37 -4.99 -2.74
N GLN A 102 -24.78 -4.44 -1.68
CA GLN A 102 -25.45 -4.18 -0.40
C GLN A 102 -25.90 -2.74 -0.23
N THR A 103 -25.32 -1.79 -0.99
CA THR A 103 -25.54 -0.37 -0.78
C THR A 103 -26.14 0.31 -2.00
N SER A 104 -27.41 0.62 -1.88
CA SER A 104 -27.95 1.87 -2.33
C SER A 104 -28.00 2.79 -1.11
N LEU A 105 -26.92 3.39 -0.61
CA LEU A 105 -26.94 4.56 0.27
C LEU A 105 -25.55 4.76 0.94
N ASP A 106 -25.12 6.02 0.89
CA ASP A 106 -24.06 6.67 1.66
C ASP A 106 -22.61 6.48 1.20
N SER A 107 -22.18 7.44 0.39
CA SER A 107 -20.79 7.78 0.17
C SER A 107 -20.31 8.69 1.30
N GLU A 108 -19.57 8.15 2.27
CA GLU A 108 -18.86 8.99 3.24
C GLU A 108 -17.63 9.62 2.58
N GLU A 109 -17.52 10.93 2.74
CA GLU A 109 -16.44 11.77 2.26
C GLU A 109 -15.10 11.48 2.97
N TRP A 110 -14.05 11.66 2.22
CA TRP A 110 -12.64 11.47 2.61
C TRP A 110 -12.13 12.60 3.51
N ASP A 111 -12.45 12.63 4.78
CA ASP A 111 -12.03 13.74 5.64
C ASP A 111 -10.87 13.47 6.61
N ALA A 112 -10.27 12.31 6.62
CA ALA A 112 -9.00 12.12 7.36
C ALA A 112 -8.22 10.90 6.90
N LEU A 113 -6.93 11.06 6.63
CA LEU A 113 -5.97 9.94 6.64
C LEU A 113 -5.71 9.56 8.10
N PRO A 114 -6.04 8.34 8.53
CA PRO A 114 -5.75 7.93 9.89
C PRO A 114 -4.26 7.77 10.10
N ALA A 115 -3.91 7.76 11.36
CA ALA A 115 -2.58 7.51 11.82
C ALA A 115 -1.97 6.26 11.16
N ILE A 116 -1.22 6.46 10.10
CA ILE A 116 -0.25 5.47 9.65
C ILE A 116 0.66 5.26 10.85
N PRO A 117 0.80 4.05 11.39
CA PRO A 117 1.76 3.79 12.44
C PRO A 117 3.17 3.78 11.82
N CYS A 118 3.68 4.95 11.51
CA CYS A 118 5.06 5.19 11.19
C CYS A 118 5.50 6.37 12.04
N GLY A 119 6.74 6.35 12.53
CA GLY A 119 7.30 7.33 13.43
C GLY A 119 7.34 8.77 12.92
N LEU A 120 6.38 9.16 12.08
CA LEU A 120 6.20 10.51 11.59
C LEU A 120 5.60 11.40 12.67
N THR A 121 6.14 12.60 12.80
CA THR A 121 5.57 13.68 13.61
C THR A 121 4.21 14.11 13.06
N HIS A 122 3.46 14.87 13.85
CA HIS A 122 2.18 15.42 13.41
C HIS A 122 2.33 16.26 12.12
N ASP A 123 3.34 17.12 12.08
CA ASP A 123 3.60 18.00 10.94
C ASP A 123 3.98 17.21 9.67
N GLU A 124 4.82 16.18 9.79
CA GLU A 124 5.16 15.30 8.68
C GLU A 124 3.96 14.55 8.12
N ARG A 125 3.00 14.17 8.99
CA ARG A 125 1.74 13.56 8.57
C ARG A 125 0.87 14.54 7.80
N MET A 126 0.74 15.77 8.28
CA MET A 126 -0.01 16.82 7.62
C MET A 126 0.55 17.11 6.23
N LEU A 127 1.87 17.26 6.10
CA LEU A 127 2.55 17.46 4.82
C LEU A 127 2.34 16.29 3.86
N LEU A 128 2.46 15.04 4.36
CA LEU A 128 2.21 13.84 3.54
C LEU A 128 0.75 13.77 3.10
N GLN A 129 -0.17 14.10 3.98
CA GLN A 129 -1.61 14.13 3.70
C GLN A 129 -1.93 15.16 2.61
N GLN A 130 -1.38 16.35 2.73
CA GLN A 130 -1.53 17.42 1.73
C GLN A 130 -0.96 17.00 0.38
N ALA A 131 0.27 16.48 0.36
CA ALA A 131 0.93 16.02 -0.87
C ALA A 131 0.13 14.88 -1.56
N LEU A 132 -0.32 13.89 -0.80
CA LEU A 132 -1.14 12.80 -1.34
C LEU A 132 -2.56 13.25 -1.71
N GLY A 133 -3.11 14.23 -1.01
CA GLY A 133 -4.42 14.83 -1.30
C GLY A 133 -4.49 15.50 -2.66
N SER A 134 -3.36 16.03 -3.15
CA SER A 134 -3.25 16.65 -4.49
C SER A 134 -3.35 15.64 -5.64
N LEU A 135 -3.23 14.34 -5.36
CA LEU A 135 -3.20 13.26 -6.34
C LEU A 135 -4.58 12.65 -6.56
N GLY A 136 -4.89 12.34 -7.81
CA GLY A 136 -6.02 11.45 -8.13
C GLY A 136 -5.79 10.03 -7.60
N GLU A 137 -6.87 9.25 -7.46
CA GLU A 137 -6.84 7.91 -6.86
C GLU A 137 -5.81 6.97 -7.53
N GLU A 138 -5.80 6.94 -8.85
CA GLU A 138 -4.88 6.08 -9.61
C GLU A 138 -3.43 6.56 -9.48
N GLU A 139 -3.20 7.88 -9.48
CA GLU A 139 -1.89 8.49 -9.26
C GLU A 139 -1.38 8.14 -7.86
N ARG A 140 -2.23 8.24 -6.84
CA ARG A 140 -1.91 7.89 -5.46
C ARG A 140 -1.53 6.42 -5.32
N ARG A 141 -2.30 5.50 -5.95
CA ARG A 141 -1.97 4.06 -5.95
C ARG A 141 -0.63 3.78 -6.59
N ILE A 142 -0.32 4.42 -7.72
CA ILE A 142 0.97 4.25 -8.40
C ILE A 142 2.12 4.69 -7.50
N VAL A 143 2.01 5.84 -6.82
CA VAL A 143 3.03 6.34 -5.88
C VAL A 143 3.19 5.38 -4.71
N LEU A 144 2.09 4.96 -4.06
CA LEU A 144 2.12 4.02 -2.94
C LEU A 144 2.76 2.67 -3.30
N LEU A 145 2.43 2.12 -4.46
CA LEU A 145 3.01 0.87 -4.94
C LEU A 145 4.52 1.01 -5.23
N HIS A 146 4.91 2.14 -5.81
CA HIS A 146 6.32 2.40 -6.08
C HIS A 146 7.14 2.59 -4.79
N THR A 147 6.63 3.35 -3.82
CA THR A 147 7.26 3.52 -2.51
C THR A 147 7.28 2.22 -1.69
N SER A 148 6.42 1.27 -2.01
CA SER A 148 6.45 -0.09 -1.44
C SER A 148 7.48 -1.02 -2.13
N GLY A 149 8.30 -0.49 -3.03
CA GLY A 149 9.39 -1.22 -3.68
C GLY A 149 9.03 -1.90 -5.01
N LEU A 150 7.82 -1.71 -5.55
CA LEU A 150 7.46 -2.27 -6.85
C LEU A 150 8.09 -1.46 -8.00
N LYS A 151 8.60 -2.18 -9.00
CA LYS A 151 9.04 -1.58 -10.26
C LYS A 151 7.82 -1.15 -11.09
N HIS A 152 7.96 -0.11 -11.90
CA HIS A 152 6.87 0.39 -12.75
C HIS A 152 6.21 -0.68 -13.63
N ARG A 153 6.98 -1.68 -14.10
CA ARG A 153 6.45 -2.83 -14.86
C ARG A 153 5.52 -3.70 -14.01
N GLU A 154 5.88 -3.92 -12.74
CA GLU A 154 5.06 -4.69 -11.80
C GLU A 154 3.78 -3.94 -11.43
N ILE A 155 3.88 -2.62 -11.26
CA ILE A 155 2.72 -1.74 -11.03
C ILE A 155 1.78 -1.77 -12.24
N ALA A 156 2.32 -1.71 -13.45
CA ALA A 156 1.55 -1.78 -14.69
C ALA A 156 0.75 -3.09 -14.79
N LEU A 157 1.39 -4.22 -14.48
CA LEU A 157 0.72 -5.53 -14.42
C LEU A 157 -0.34 -5.59 -13.32
N LEU A 158 0.01 -5.11 -12.10
CA LEU A 158 -0.88 -5.13 -10.95
C LEU A 158 -2.14 -4.30 -11.19
N LEU A 159 -1.99 -3.08 -11.70
CA LEU A 159 -3.10 -2.16 -11.93
C LEU A 159 -3.81 -2.40 -13.27
N LYS A 160 -3.28 -3.29 -14.13
CA LYS A 160 -3.76 -3.54 -15.51
C LYS A 160 -3.73 -2.28 -16.37
N LEU A 161 -2.66 -1.51 -16.26
CA LEU A 161 -2.42 -0.27 -17.01
C LEU A 161 -1.25 -0.45 -17.99
N PRO A 162 -1.21 0.29 -19.11
CA PRO A 162 -0.01 0.37 -19.93
C PRO A 162 1.17 0.94 -19.14
N LEU A 163 2.37 0.41 -19.37
CA LEU A 163 3.59 0.89 -18.70
C LEU A 163 3.83 2.40 -18.94
N SER A 164 3.57 2.88 -20.15
CA SER A 164 3.67 4.31 -20.49
C SER A 164 2.74 5.18 -19.66
N THR A 165 1.53 4.68 -19.38
CA THR A 165 0.56 5.36 -18.51
C THR A 165 1.07 5.43 -17.07
N VAL A 166 1.61 4.33 -16.53
CA VAL A 166 2.19 4.30 -15.18
C VAL A 166 3.34 5.29 -15.06
N LEU A 167 4.28 5.28 -16.01
CA LEU A 167 5.43 6.20 -16.01
C LEU A 167 4.98 7.67 -16.08
N SER A 168 4.06 8.01 -17.00
CA SER A 168 3.60 9.39 -17.17
C SER A 168 2.81 9.88 -15.96
N LYS A 169 1.97 9.02 -15.35
CA LYS A 169 1.24 9.36 -14.12
C LYS A 169 2.20 9.51 -12.94
N TYR A 170 3.17 8.62 -12.77
CA TYR A 170 4.16 8.70 -11.70
C TYR A 170 4.94 10.02 -11.76
N HIS A 171 5.48 10.39 -12.92
CA HIS A 171 6.22 11.66 -13.07
C HIS A 171 5.34 12.88 -12.81
N ARG A 172 4.10 12.88 -13.28
CA ARG A 172 3.13 13.97 -12.98
C ARG A 172 2.80 14.03 -11.49
N SER A 173 2.65 12.89 -10.83
CA SER A 173 2.39 12.82 -9.39
C SER A 173 3.53 13.45 -8.60
N LEU A 174 4.79 13.12 -8.91
CA LEU A 174 5.94 13.72 -8.23
C LEU A 174 5.98 15.24 -8.42
N LYS A 175 5.66 15.73 -9.63
CA LYS A 175 5.60 17.19 -9.88
C LYS A 175 4.49 17.86 -9.07
N LYS A 176 3.28 17.25 -9.02
CA LYS A 176 2.16 17.78 -8.21
C LYS A 176 2.50 17.81 -6.73
N MET A 177 3.07 16.72 -6.20
CA MET A 177 3.48 16.65 -4.79
C MET A 177 4.51 17.72 -4.45
N ARG A 178 5.52 17.90 -5.32
CA ARG A 178 6.53 18.95 -5.13
C ARG A 178 5.87 20.33 -5.12
N SER A 179 5.04 20.65 -6.10
CA SER A 179 4.36 21.96 -6.16
C SER A 179 3.44 22.19 -4.96
N SER A 180 2.82 21.14 -4.41
CA SER A 180 1.99 21.24 -3.21
C SER A 180 2.80 21.52 -1.95
N LEU A 181 4.04 21.06 -1.88
CA LEU A 181 4.95 21.30 -0.74
C LEU A 181 5.69 22.64 -0.87
N GLU A 182 6.04 23.05 -2.09
CA GLU A 182 6.74 24.34 -2.35
C GLU A 182 5.78 25.54 -2.30
N GLY A 183 4.47 25.35 -2.46
CA GLY A 183 3.46 26.41 -2.43
C GLY A 183 3.13 26.95 -1.03
N ASP A 184 3.58 26.29 0.04
CA ASP A 184 3.33 26.68 1.43
C ASP A 184 4.46 27.57 2.01
N ASP A 185 5.62 27.65 1.34
CA ASP A 185 6.75 28.50 1.75
C ASP A 185 6.63 29.97 1.26
N ALA A 186 5.51 30.36 0.65
CA ALA A 186 5.32 31.68 0.03
C ALA A 186 4.25 32.57 0.75
N VAL A 187 4.07 32.41 2.09
CA VAL A 187 3.26 33.36 2.90
C VAL A 187 4.06 33.86 4.08
#